data_85af8b97c27c279497ca31bbdcf2871e
#
_entry.id   85af8b97c27c279497ca31bbdcf2871e
#
_cell.length_a   1.000
_cell.length_b   1.000
_cell.length_c   1.000
_cell.angle_alpha   90.00
_cell.angle_beta   90.00
_cell.angle_gamma   90.00
#
_symmetry.space_group_name_H-M   'P 1'
#
loop_
_entity.id
_entity.type
_entity.pdbx_description
1 polymer ?
#
loop_
_entity_poly.entity_id
_entity_poly.type
_entity_poly.pdbx_seq_one_letter_code
_entity_poly.pdbx_strand_id
1 'polypeptide(L)'
;MGALTFDALLRSLKPEARAPDPVYYLHGDEDVLKDEALRALTARAVEAAARDFNVDTRSTADLDAAALRTLVDTPPLLAQTRVVVLRGIEQMRRGSKLRQELLRYLAAPNPTTMLILVQSAGEELDPELARFATAVAVEPLPPERVVRWVAHRAKQVELEMEPEAIALLVETAGPSLGALAQELDKLAAVTAGRTATREDVATLAGVRRGQTMHDLADAALERRAADAARLVEPVLEQAGVTGVRILTTLGTAVIGTALARAELDRGTPRGRLTAVLLQHLRLARPFGLGDWGETAARWALWAEGWTSGELAQALRLARDADRALKSTTVRDEAGIVTQLVLQLGVLRREAA
;
A
#
# COMPACT_ATOMS: atom_id res chain seq x y z
N MET A 1 -12.18 -3.06 25.09
CA MET A 1 -11.78 -4.22 24.26
C MET A 1 -10.84 -3.69 23.18
N GLY A 2 -9.71 -4.36 22.89
CA GLY A 2 -8.84 -3.95 21.78
C GLY A 2 -9.54 -4.18 20.43
N ALA A 3 -9.21 -3.35 19.43
CA ALA A 3 -9.76 -3.52 18.09
C ALA A 3 -9.37 -4.90 17.51
N LEU A 4 -10.31 -5.52 16.81
CA LEU A 4 -10.07 -6.77 16.09
C LEU A 4 -9.15 -6.47 14.88
N THR A 5 -8.19 -7.32 14.58
CA THR A 5 -7.42 -7.19 13.33
C THR A 5 -8.20 -7.76 12.14
N PHE A 6 -7.86 -7.33 10.91
CA PHE A 6 -8.44 -7.88 9.68
C PHE A 6 -8.38 -9.42 9.64
N ASP A 7 -7.23 -10.02 9.94
CA ASP A 7 -7.07 -11.49 9.95
C ASP A 7 -7.91 -12.18 11.05
N ALA A 8 -8.08 -11.53 12.19
CA ALA A 8 -8.90 -12.06 13.26
C ALA A 8 -10.39 -12.01 12.90
N LEU A 9 -10.82 -10.94 12.19
CA LEU A 9 -12.16 -10.86 11.61
C LEU A 9 -12.40 -12.02 10.65
N LEU A 10 -11.54 -12.23 9.65
CA LEU A 10 -11.73 -13.31 8.66
C LEU A 10 -11.80 -14.68 9.32
N ARG A 11 -11.03 -14.91 10.39
CA ARG A 11 -11.12 -16.17 11.16
C ARG A 11 -12.44 -16.32 11.90
N SER A 12 -13.00 -15.21 12.42
CA SER A 12 -14.29 -15.22 13.13
C SER A 12 -15.50 -15.41 12.22
N LEU A 13 -15.33 -15.28 10.90
CA LEU A 13 -16.39 -15.45 9.91
C LEU A 13 -16.46 -16.87 9.30
N LYS A 14 -15.62 -17.80 9.76
CA LYS A 14 -15.70 -19.20 9.32
C LYS A 14 -17.06 -19.80 9.69
N PRO A 15 -17.57 -20.79 8.91
CA PRO A 15 -18.89 -21.40 9.15
C PRO A 15 -19.09 -21.94 10.56
N GLU A 16 -18.03 -22.48 11.16
CA GLU A 16 -18.04 -23.09 12.50
C GLU A 16 -17.93 -22.06 13.63
N ALA A 17 -17.68 -20.79 13.32
CA ALA A 17 -17.54 -19.73 14.31
C ALA A 17 -18.91 -19.23 14.80
N ARG A 18 -18.88 -18.51 15.93
CA ARG A 18 -20.05 -17.82 16.48
C ARG A 18 -20.75 -16.95 15.43
N ALA A 19 -22.05 -16.72 15.61
CA ALA A 19 -22.80 -15.75 14.82
C ALA A 19 -22.10 -14.37 14.85
N PRO A 20 -22.09 -13.64 13.72
CA PRO A 20 -21.51 -12.31 13.66
C PRO A 20 -22.16 -11.34 14.65
N ASP A 21 -21.40 -10.35 15.09
CA ASP A 21 -21.95 -9.30 15.94
C ASP A 21 -22.90 -8.38 15.14
N PRO A 22 -23.85 -7.71 15.80
CA PRO A 22 -24.83 -6.88 15.10
C PRO A 22 -24.24 -5.60 14.50
N VAL A 23 -23.12 -5.11 15.03
CA VAL A 23 -22.50 -3.86 14.58
C VAL A 23 -21.00 -4.04 14.43
N TYR A 24 -20.47 -3.70 13.25
CA TYR A 24 -19.04 -3.62 12.96
C TYR A 24 -18.62 -2.20 12.62
N TYR A 25 -17.37 -1.84 12.95
CA TYR A 25 -16.77 -0.57 12.62
C TYR A 25 -15.40 -0.80 11.97
N LEU A 26 -15.34 -0.67 10.64
CA LEU A 26 -14.12 -0.84 9.85
C LEU A 26 -13.37 0.50 9.77
N HIS A 27 -12.16 0.56 10.30
CA HIS A 27 -11.31 1.75 10.31
C HIS A 27 -9.86 1.40 9.93
N GLY A 28 -9.02 2.41 9.66
CA GLY A 28 -7.62 2.24 9.25
C GLY A 28 -7.38 2.64 7.80
N ASP A 29 -6.14 2.48 7.32
CA ASP A 29 -5.68 3.15 6.10
C ASP A 29 -5.74 2.30 4.83
N GLU A 30 -6.23 1.04 4.90
CA GLU A 30 -6.26 0.15 3.74
C GLU A 30 -7.70 -0.11 3.25
N ASP A 31 -8.18 0.74 2.34
CA ASP A 31 -9.55 0.68 1.84
C ASP A 31 -9.88 -0.62 1.10
N VAL A 32 -8.92 -1.20 0.38
CA VAL A 32 -9.13 -2.47 -0.35
C VAL A 32 -9.45 -3.60 0.62
N LEU A 33 -8.75 -3.67 1.75
CA LEU A 33 -9.02 -4.68 2.76
C LEU A 33 -10.30 -4.39 3.55
N LYS A 34 -10.68 -3.10 3.73
CA LYS A 34 -12.02 -2.76 4.28
C LYS A 34 -13.12 -3.27 3.37
N ASP A 35 -12.97 -3.14 2.04
CA ASP A 35 -13.91 -3.70 1.08
C ASP A 35 -13.92 -5.24 1.05
N GLU A 36 -12.77 -5.89 1.27
CA GLU A 36 -12.72 -7.34 1.45
C GLU A 36 -13.42 -7.79 2.73
N ALA A 37 -13.19 -7.09 3.85
CA ALA A 37 -13.88 -7.32 5.12
C ALA A 37 -15.39 -7.17 4.97
N LEU A 38 -15.84 -6.11 4.29
CA LEU A 38 -17.23 -5.85 3.99
C LEU A 38 -17.87 -6.98 3.18
N ARG A 39 -17.20 -7.43 2.12
CA ARG A 39 -17.67 -8.58 1.32
C ARG A 39 -17.78 -9.85 2.14
N ALA A 40 -16.80 -10.13 3.00
CA ALA A 40 -16.78 -11.31 3.86
C ALA A 40 -17.92 -11.27 4.91
N LEU A 41 -18.14 -10.12 5.56
CA LEU A 41 -19.25 -9.90 6.50
C LEU A 41 -20.59 -10.08 5.81
N THR A 42 -20.77 -9.45 4.64
CA THR A 42 -22.01 -9.56 3.85
C THR A 42 -22.26 -11.01 3.41
N ALA A 43 -21.22 -11.71 2.93
CA ALA A 43 -21.35 -13.10 2.51
C ALA A 43 -21.72 -14.05 3.67
N ARG A 44 -21.26 -13.73 4.89
CA ARG A 44 -21.58 -14.49 6.10
C ARG A 44 -23.00 -14.24 6.60
N ALA A 45 -23.53 -13.03 6.40
CA ALA A 45 -24.84 -12.61 6.89
C ALA A 45 -25.98 -12.92 5.93
N VAL A 46 -25.76 -12.83 4.61
CA VAL A 46 -26.81 -12.93 3.59
C VAL A 46 -26.35 -13.85 2.44
N GLU A 47 -27.18 -14.83 2.13
CA GLU A 47 -26.97 -15.73 0.98
C GLU A 47 -26.93 -14.95 -0.35
N ALA A 48 -26.17 -15.44 -1.32
CA ALA A 48 -25.94 -14.75 -2.59
C ALA A 48 -27.24 -14.35 -3.29
N ALA A 49 -28.23 -15.25 -3.36
CA ALA A 49 -29.51 -15.04 -4.03
C ALA A 49 -30.40 -13.95 -3.37
N ALA A 50 -30.16 -13.64 -2.09
CA ALA A 50 -30.96 -12.66 -1.36
C ALA A 50 -30.27 -11.29 -1.18
N ARG A 51 -29.02 -11.13 -1.65
CA ARG A 51 -28.21 -9.92 -1.41
C ARG A 51 -28.81 -8.67 -1.99
N ASP A 52 -29.32 -8.73 -3.21
CA ASP A 52 -29.88 -7.56 -3.92
C ASP A 52 -31.04 -6.90 -3.16
N PHE A 53 -31.74 -7.67 -2.31
CA PHE A 53 -32.87 -7.19 -1.52
C PHE A 53 -32.50 -6.86 -0.06
N ASN A 54 -31.33 -7.34 0.42
CA ASN A 54 -30.98 -7.28 1.84
C ASN A 54 -29.64 -6.59 2.12
N VAL A 55 -29.01 -5.99 1.14
CA VAL A 55 -27.76 -5.24 1.32
C VAL A 55 -27.93 -3.82 0.82
N ASP A 56 -27.91 -2.87 1.74
CA ASP A 56 -27.94 -1.44 1.41
C ASP A 56 -26.63 -0.77 1.77
N THR A 57 -26.04 -0.06 0.81
CA THR A 57 -24.88 0.81 1.05
C THR A 57 -25.31 2.27 0.86
N ARG A 58 -25.00 3.11 1.85
CA ARG A 58 -25.29 4.55 1.81
C ARG A 58 -24.08 5.37 2.29
N SER A 59 -23.90 6.53 1.68
CA SER A 59 -23.01 7.56 2.22
C SER A 59 -23.72 8.35 3.32
N THR A 60 -23.01 8.64 4.41
CA THR A 60 -23.57 9.48 5.48
C THR A 60 -23.82 10.92 5.02
N ALA A 61 -23.15 11.37 3.94
CA ALA A 61 -23.39 12.67 3.34
C ALA A 61 -24.80 12.80 2.73
N ASP A 62 -25.38 11.69 2.28
CA ASP A 62 -26.68 11.62 1.58
C ASP A 62 -27.82 11.18 2.49
N LEU A 63 -27.56 11.04 3.80
CA LEU A 63 -28.55 10.55 4.76
C LEU A 63 -28.99 11.64 5.72
N ASP A 64 -30.26 11.64 6.03
CA ASP A 64 -30.82 12.31 7.21
C ASP A 64 -31.20 11.31 8.30
N ALA A 65 -31.60 11.82 9.49
CA ALA A 65 -31.96 10.99 10.64
C ALA A 65 -33.20 10.10 10.39
N ALA A 66 -34.16 10.57 9.58
CA ALA A 66 -35.38 9.81 9.29
C ALA A 66 -35.08 8.66 8.30
N ALA A 67 -34.25 8.94 7.28
CA ALA A 67 -33.80 7.95 6.31
C ALA A 67 -32.95 6.87 6.98
N LEU A 68 -32.05 7.24 7.90
CA LEU A 68 -31.27 6.27 8.68
C LEU A 68 -32.18 5.34 9.47
N ARG A 69 -33.15 5.88 10.21
CA ARG A 69 -34.10 5.09 10.98
C ARG A 69 -34.86 4.09 10.11
N THR A 70 -35.42 4.56 9.00
CA THR A 70 -36.11 3.69 8.05
C THR A 70 -35.21 2.58 7.53
N LEU A 71 -33.96 2.92 7.19
CA LEU A 71 -32.99 1.98 6.62
C LEU A 71 -32.66 0.84 7.60
N VAL A 72 -32.36 1.17 8.87
CA VAL A 72 -31.95 0.17 9.88
C VAL A 72 -33.10 -0.61 10.50
N ASP A 73 -34.33 -0.07 10.45
CA ASP A 73 -35.54 -0.72 10.97
C ASP A 73 -36.29 -1.53 9.89
N THR A 74 -35.91 -1.41 8.60
CA THR A 74 -36.53 -2.21 7.55
C THR A 74 -36.18 -3.70 7.73
N PRO A 75 -37.20 -4.58 7.82
CA PRO A 75 -36.96 -6.00 8.02
C PRO A 75 -36.31 -6.64 6.78
N PRO A 76 -35.57 -7.76 6.95
CA PRO A 76 -35.01 -8.50 5.83
C PRO A 76 -36.12 -9.13 4.96
N LEU A 77 -35.86 -9.23 3.66
CA LEU A 77 -36.77 -9.88 2.69
C LEU A 77 -36.20 -11.23 2.27
N LEU A 78 -36.92 -12.30 2.50
CA LEU A 78 -36.49 -13.68 2.16
C LEU A 78 -35.14 -14.09 2.75
N ALA A 79 -34.72 -13.44 3.84
CA ALA A 79 -33.46 -13.71 4.55
C ALA A 79 -33.68 -13.57 6.06
N GLN A 80 -32.74 -14.07 6.86
CA GLN A 80 -32.75 -13.90 8.32
C GLN A 80 -32.16 -12.56 8.76
N THR A 81 -31.28 -11.99 7.96
CA THR A 81 -30.53 -10.78 8.29
C THR A 81 -30.50 -9.83 7.10
N ARG A 82 -30.64 -8.53 7.40
CA ARG A 82 -30.36 -7.42 6.49
C ARG A 82 -28.99 -6.83 6.81
N VAL A 83 -28.23 -6.43 5.82
CA VAL A 83 -26.96 -5.72 5.99
C VAL A 83 -27.12 -4.27 5.56
N VAL A 84 -26.78 -3.36 6.44
CA VAL A 84 -26.74 -1.93 6.18
C VAL A 84 -25.28 -1.44 6.30
N VAL A 85 -24.76 -0.83 5.25
CA VAL A 85 -23.41 -0.28 5.20
C VAL A 85 -23.48 1.23 5.17
N LEU A 86 -22.86 1.90 6.14
CA LEU A 86 -22.69 3.35 6.17
C LEU A 86 -21.24 3.72 5.91
N ARG A 87 -20.99 4.42 4.82
CA ARG A 87 -19.65 4.92 4.43
C ARG A 87 -19.51 6.40 4.75
N GLY A 88 -18.27 6.83 5.03
CA GLY A 88 -17.97 8.24 5.30
C GLY A 88 -18.49 8.68 6.65
N ILE A 89 -18.41 7.84 7.67
CA ILE A 89 -18.95 8.13 9.00
C ILE A 89 -18.25 9.31 9.68
N GLU A 90 -17.02 9.63 9.32
CA GLU A 90 -16.26 10.81 9.76
C GLU A 90 -16.90 12.13 9.28
N GLN A 91 -17.70 12.10 8.22
CA GLN A 91 -18.39 13.29 7.69
C GLN A 91 -19.56 13.74 8.57
N MET A 92 -20.00 12.89 9.50
CA MET A 92 -21.08 13.24 10.41
C MET A 92 -20.62 14.23 11.48
N ARG A 93 -21.12 15.46 11.42
CA ARG A 93 -20.81 16.49 12.42
C ARG A 93 -21.23 16.04 13.81
N ARG A 94 -20.36 16.28 14.80
CA ARG A 94 -20.71 16.10 16.22
C ARG A 94 -21.97 16.93 16.55
N GLY A 95 -22.96 16.29 17.21
CA GLY A 95 -24.23 16.94 17.56
C GLY A 95 -25.28 17.02 16.44
N SER A 96 -24.99 16.54 15.21
CA SER A 96 -26.01 16.47 14.16
C SER A 96 -27.13 15.49 14.52
N LYS A 97 -28.34 15.74 13.99
CA LYS A 97 -29.49 14.84 14.19
C LYS A 97 -29.22 13.42 13.68
N LEU A 98 -28.49 13.30 12.56
CA LEU A 98 -28.08 12.00 12.00
C LEU A 98 -27.20 11.23 12.98
N ARG A 99 -26.19 11.89 13.58
CA ARG A 99 -25.30 11.25 14.55
C ARG A 99 -26.03 10.84 15.83
N GLN A 100 -26.92 11.70 16.34
CA GLN A 100 -27.74 11.37 17.50
C GLN A 100 -28.63 10.15 17.26
N GLU A 101 -29.23 10.06 16.07
CA GLU A 101 -30.04 8.90 15.68
C GLU A 101 -29.19 7.63 15.55
N LEU A 102 -27.98 7.72 14.95
CA LEU A 102 -27.05 6.59 14.89
C LEU A 102 -26.68 6.10 16.30
N LEU A 103 -26.29 6.98 17.20
CA LEU A 103 -25.94 6.62 18.59
C LEU A 103 -27.13 5.99 19.33
N ARG A 104 -28.36 6.51 19.11
CA ARG A 104 -29.58 5.93 19.64
C ARG A 104 -29.79 4.49 19.18
N TYR A 105 -29.61 4.25 17.86
CA TYR A 105 -29.70 2.92 17.26
C TYR A 105 -28.62 1.97 17.79
N LEU A 106 -27.38 2.44 17.89
CA LEU A 106 -26.24 1.64 18.38
C LEU A 106 -26.42 1.17 19.83
N ALA A 107 -27.16 1.91 20.65
CA ALA A 107 -27.45 1.52 22.04
C ALA A 107 -28.42 0.32 22.15
N ALA A 108 -29.28 0.10 21.13
CA ALA A 108 -30.21 -1.02 21.06
C ALA A 108 -30.42 -1.44 19.59
N PRO A 109 -29.43 -2.09 18.95
CA PRO A 109 -29.48 -2.42 17.53
C PRO A 109 -30.55 -3.48 17.23
N ASN A 110 -31.19 -3.36 16.07
CA ASN A 110 -32.18 -4.34 15.61
C ASN A 110 -31.46 -5.70 15.39
N PRO A 111 -31.95 -6.79 16.03
CA PRO A 111 -31.29 -8.10 15.93
C PRO A 111 -31.33 -8.74 14.55
N THR A 112 -32.21 -8.27 13.64
CA THR A 112 -32.28 -8.74 12.26
C THR A 112 -31.47 -7.88 11.28
N THR A 113 -30.75 -6.86 11.77
CA THR A 113 -29.94 -5.96 10.95
C THR A 113 -28.49 -6.00 11.40
N MET A 114 -27.57 -6.34 10.49
CA MET A 114 -26.14 -6.14 10.67
C MET A 114 -25.77 -4.76 10.13
N LEU A 115 -25.32 -3.86 11.01
CA LEU A 115 -24.83 -2.54 10.63
C LEU A 115 -23.32 -2.54 10.51
N ILE A 116 -22.80 -2.08 9.37
CA ILE A 116 -21.35 -1.95 9.13
C ILE A 116 -21.03 -0.48 8.90
N LEU A 117 -20.27 0.10 9.82
CA LEU A 117 -19.73 1.45 9.73
C LEU A 117 -18.38 1.40 9.04
N VAL A 118 -18.16 2.20 8.00
CA VAL A 118 -16.91 2.25 7.26
C VAL A 118 -16.37 3.66 7.27
N GLN A 119 -15.17 3.80 7.80
CA GLN A 119 -14.44 5.05 7.89
C GLN A 119 -13.44 5.16 6.71
N SER A 120 -13.24 6.36 6.18
CA SER A 120 -12.23 6.64 5.16
C SER A 120 -10.81 6.48 5.72
N ALA A 121 -9.84 6.25 4.83
CA ALA A 121 -8.41 6.22 5.20
C ALA A 121 -7.95 7.61 5.68
N GLY A 122 -6.95 7.64 6.56
CA GLY A 122 -6.39 8.88 7.12
C GLY A 122 -7.17 9.51 8.27
N GLU A 123 -8.28 8.90 8.68
CA GLU A 123 -9.13 9.43 9.74
C GLU A 123 -8.91 8.70 11.08
N GLU A 124 -8.97 9.43 12.19
CA GLU A 124 -8.84 8.84 13.52
C GLU A 124 -10.12 8.09 13.93
N LEU A 125 -9.93 6.96 14.62
CA LEU A 125 -11.03 6.18 15.18
C LEU A 125 -11.94 7.04 16.06
N ASP A 126 -13.25 7.03 15.76
CA ASP A 126 -14.25 7.67 16.65
C ASP A 126 -14.52 6.81 17.89
N PRO A 127 -14.05 7.22 19.08
CA PRO A 127 -14.16 6.41 20.28
C PRO A 127 -15.59 6.25 20.77
N GLU A 128 -16.50 7.17 20.44
CA GLU A 128 -17.89 7.11 20.84
C GLU A 128 -18.64 6.01 20.06
N LEU A 129 -18.40 5.91 18.75
CA LEU A 129 -18.96 4.85 17.90
C LEU A 129 -18.33 3.49 18.21
N ALA A 130 -17.02 3.45 18.41
CA ALA A 130 -16.27 2.22 18.71
C ALA A 130 -16.72 1.53 20.03
N ARG A 131 -17.36 2.26 20.95
CA ARG A 131 -17.88 1.66 22.19
C ARG A 131 -19.05 0.73 21.97
N PHE A 132 -19.80 0.89 20.89
CA PHE A 132 -21.00 0.14 20.56
C PHE A 132 -20.81 -0.89 19.44
N ALA A 133 -19.63 -0.91 18.82
CA ALA A 133 -19.34 -1.74 17.65
C ALA A 133 -18.15 -2.64 17.90
N THR A 134 -18.09 -3.75 17.18
CA THR A 134 -16.86 -4.52 17.04
C THR A 134 -15.95 -3.76 16.10
N ALA A 135 -15.01 -2.99 16.66
CA ALA A 135 -14.03 -2.23 15.88
C ALA A 135 -13.01 -3.16 15.24
N VAL A 136 -12.78 -2.98 13.94
CA VAL A 136 -11.83 -3.75 13.15
C VAL A 136 -10.78 -2.80 12.58
N ALA A 137 -9.54 -2.95 13.04
CA ALA A 137 -8.41 -2.20 12.52
C ALA A 137 -7.90 -2.85 11.22
N VAL A 138 -7.87 -2.07 10.14
CA VAL A 138 -7.48 -2.50 8.80
C VAL A 138 -6.28 -1.66 8.35
N GLU A 139 -5.10 -2.15 8.74
CA GLU A 139 -3.83 -1.49 8.49
C GLU A 139 -3.21 -1.93 7.16
N PRO A 140 -2.33 -1.12 6.54
CA PRO A 140 -1.57 -1.51 5.37
C PRO A 140 -0.79 -2.81 5.59
N LEU A 141 -0.71 -3.62 4.54
CA LEU A 141 0.02 -4.90 4.62
C LEU A 141 1.54 -4.68 4.60
N PRO A 142 2.30 -5.43 5.41
CA PRO A 142 3.75 -5.48 5.26
C PRO A 142 4.15 -6.13 3.93
N PRO A 143 5.36 -5.86 3.38
CA PRO A 143 5.77 -6.25 2.03
C PRO A 143 5.57 -7.73 1.71
N GLU A 144 5.94 -8.61 2.63
CA GLU A 144 5.81 -10.06 2.46
C GLU A 144 4.35 -10.52 2.40
N ARG A 145 3.43 -9.71 2.91
CA ARG A 145 1.99 -9.98 2.81
C ARG A 145 1.37 -9.39 1.55
N VAL A 146 1.93 -8.32 0.99
CA VAL A 146 1.49 -7.76 -0.30
C VAL A 146 1.67 -8.80 -1.40
N VAL A 147 2.82 -9.47 -1.49
CA VAL A 147 3.07 -10.55 -2.48
C VAL A 147 2.05 -11.68 -2.35
N ARG A 148 1.76 -12.11 -1.12
CA ARG A 148 0.75 -13.15 -0.86
C ARG A 148 -0.66 -12.68 -1.20
N TRP A 149 -0.97 -11.42 -0.94
CA TRP A 149 -2.26 -10.82 -1.30
C TRP A 149 -2.43 -10.76 -2.82
N VAL A 150 -1.40 -10.35 -3.58
CA VAL A 150 -1.41 -10.37 -5.06
C VAL A 150 -1.69 -11.76 -5.59
N ALA A 151 -0.99 -12.79 -5.09
CA ALA A 151 -1.21 -14.17 -5.49
C ALA A 151 -2.64 -14.66 -5.16
N HIS A 152 -3.21 -14.21 -4.04
CA HIS A 152 -4.58 -14.54 -3.67
C HIS A 152 -5.61 -13.81 -4.56
N ARG A 153 -5.39 -12.51 -4.79
CA ARG A 153 -6.27 -11.68 -5.63
C ARG A 153 -6.27 -12.13 -7.08
N ALA A 154 -5.10 -12.52 -7.62
CA ALA A 154 -4.99 -13.09 -8.96
C ALA A 154 -5.91 -14.31 -9.14
N LYS A 155 -5.93 -15.22 -8.16
CA LYS A 155 -6.86 -16.38 -8.18
C LYS A 155 -8.34 -15.96 -8.16
N GLN A 156 -8.68 -14.89 -7.45
CA GLN A 156 -10.07 -14.38 -7.42
C GLN A 156 -10.55 -13.83 -8.76
N VAL A 157 -9.62 -13.32 -9.59
CA VAL A 157 -9.91 -12.83 -10.95
C VAL A 157 -9.56 -13.89 -12.03
N GLU A 158 -9.42 -15.15 -11.61
CA GLU A 158 -9.13 -16.30 -12.49
C GLU A 158 -7.85 -16.12 -13.33
N LEU A 159 -6.86 -15.39 -12.76
CA LEU A 159 -5.56 -15.13 -13.38
C LEU A 159 -4.49 -16.01 -12.74
N GLU A 160 -3.90 -16.91 -13.54
CA GLU A 160 -2.67 -17.59 -13.15
C GLU A 160 -1.45 -16.71 -13.46
N MET A 161 -0.47 -16.68 -12.56
CA MET A 161 0.73 -15.84 -12.70
C MET A 161 1.98 -16.61 -12.31
N GLU A 162 3.07 -16.37 -13.06
CA GLU A 162 4.39 -16.81 -12.65
C GLU A 162 4.88 -16.06 -11.41
N PRO A 163 5.69 -16.67 -10.52
CA PRO A 163 6.24 -15.96 -9.35
C PRO A 163 7.01 -14.69 -9.71
N GLU A 164 7.76 -14.73 -10.82
CA GLU A 164 8.53 -13.61 -11.35
C GLU A 164 7.63 -12.48 -11.87
N ALA A 165 6.45 -12.81 -12.39
CA ALA A 165 5.43 -11.84 -12.79
C ALA A 165 4.84 -11.11 -11.58
N ILE A 166 4.54 -11.85 -10.49
CA ILE A 166 4.06 -11.27 -9.24
C ILE A 166 5.11 -10.33 -8.65
N ALA A 167 6.38 -10.74 -8.61
CA ALA A 167 7.46 -9.93 -8.08
C ALA A 167 7.60 -8.61 -8.85
N LEU A 168 7.62 -8.68 -10.20
CA LEU A 168 7.72 -7.48 -11.05
C LEU A 168 6.47 -6.59 -10.91
N LEU A 169 5.28 -7.15 -10.78
CA LEU A 169 4.05 -6.38 -10.58
C LEU A 169 4.10 -5.56 -9.29
N VAL A 170 4.52 -6.18 -8.18
CA VAL A 170 4.67 -5.48 -6.89
C VAL A 170 5.78 -4.41 -6.97
N GLU A 171 6.86 -4.69 -7.68
CA GLU A 171 7.94 -3.73 -7.90
C GLU A 171 7.46 -2.50 -8.69
N THR A 172 6.74 -2.70 -9.79
CA THR A 172 6.33 -1.64 -10.71
C THR A 172 5.12 -0.85 -10.21
N ALA A 173 4.06 -1.52 -9.76
CA ALA A 173 2.86 -0.86 -9.24
C ALA A 173 3.02 -0.31 -7.82
N GLY A 174 4.05 -0.79 -7.07
CA GLY A 174 4.28 -0.42 -5.67
C GLY A 174 3.32 -1.13 -4.70
N PRO A 175 3.31 -0.68 -3.43
CA PRO A 175 2.60 -1.38 -2.36
C PRO A 175 1.11 -1.09 -2.27
N SER A 176 0.57 -0.19 -3.08
CA SER A 176 -0.85 0.16 -3.07
C SER A 176 -1.69 -1.00 -3.55
N LEU A 177 -2.48 -1.61 -2.66
CA LEU A 177 -3.38 -2.72 -3.02
C LEU A 177 -4.41 -2.33 -4.08
N GLY A 178 -4.85 -1.05 -4.08
CA GLY A 178 -5.76 -0.53 -5.10
C GLY A 178 -5.13 -0.50 -6.49
N ALA A 179 -3.88 0.00 -6.59
CA ALA A 179 -3.13 -0.01 -7.85
C ALA A 179 -2.86 -1.45 -8.31
N LEU A 180 -2.41 -2.32 -7.41
CA LEU A 180 -2.16 -3.73 -7.71
C LEU A 180 -3.43 -4.46 -8.19
N ALA A 181 -4.60 -4.18 -7.58
CA ALA A 181 -5.88 -4.74 -8.02
C ALA A 181 -6.21 -4.33 -9.45
N GLN A 182 -6.05 -3.06 -9.78
CA GLN A 182 -6.29 -2.55 -11.14
C GLN A 182 -5.35 -3.18 -12.18
N GLU A 183 -4.08 -3.33 -11.85
CA GLU A 183 -3.12 -3.99 -12.76
C GLU A 183 -3.44 -5.48 -12.94
N LEU A 184 -3.88 -6.18 -11.89
CA LEU A 184 -4.33 -7.57 -11.99
C LEU A 184 -5.56 -7.71 -12.89
N ASP A 185 -6.55 -6.81 -12.78
CA ASP A 185 -7.75 -6.81 -13.62
C ASP A 185 -7.37 -6.57 -15.10
N LYS A 186 -6.41 -5.66 -15.39
CA LYS A 186 -5.88 -5.45 -16.75
C LYS A 186 -5.13 -6.68 -17.27
N LEU A 187 -4.26 -7.28 -16.45
CA LEU A 187 -3.53 -8.50 -16.83
C LEU A 187 -4.49 -9.64 -17.15
N ALA A 188 -5.52 -9.86 -16.33
CA ALA A 188 -6.53 -10.89 -16.59
C ALA A 188 -7.21 -10.69 -17.95
N ALA A 189 -7.54 -9.44 -18.29
CA ALA A 189 -8.15 -9.11 -19.58
C ALA A 189 -7.20 -9.37 -20.77
N VAL A 190 -5.91 -9.02 -20.63
CA VAL A 190 -4.91 -9.16 -21.71
C VAL A 190 -4.47 -10.61 -21.91
N THR A 191 -4.33 -11.38 -20.83
CA THR A 191 -3.86 -12.76 -20.91
C THR A 191 -4.93 -13.74 -21.39
N ALA A 192 -6.22 -13.36 -21.31
CA ALA A 192 -7.33 -14.15 -21.82
C ALA A 192 -7.33 -15.62 -21.35
N GLY A 193 -7.02 -15.87 -20.08
CA GLY A 193 -7.02 -17.19 -19.45
C GLY A 193 -5.69 -17.98 -19.56
N ARG A 194 -4.66 -17.44 -20.20
CA ARG A 194 -3.30 -18.02 -20.11
C ARG A 194 -2.58 -17.50 -18.86
N THR A 195 -1.57 -18.22 -18.43
CA THR A 195 -0.69 -17.80 -17.33
C THR A 195 0.04 -16.49 -17.70
N ALA A 196 -0.06 -15.47 -16.83
CA ALA A 196 0.65 -14.20 -16.99
C ALA A 196 2.14 -14.38 -16.68
N THR A 197 2.97 -14.00 -17.62
CA THR A 197 4.43 -14.06 -17.53
C THR A 197 5.01 -12.73 -17.05
N ARG A 198 6.29 -12.75 -16.67
CA ARG A 198 7.04 -11.53 -16.36
C ARG A 198 7.03 -10.53 -17.52
N GLU A 199 7.04 -11.02 -18.80
CA GLU A 199 7.04 -10.17 -20.00
C GLU A 199 5.67 -9.48 -20.21
N ASP A 200 4.56 -10.12 -19.86
CA ASP A 200 3.23 -9.52 -19.90
C ASP A 200 3.16 -8.32 -18.93
N VAL A 201 3.65 -8.49 -17.71
CA VAL A 201 3.72 -7.42 -16.73
C VAL A 201 4.63 -6.29 -17.21
N ALA A 202 5.80 -6.62 -17.73
CA ALA A 202 6.74 -5.62 -18.26
C ALA A 202 6.12 -4.81 -19.42
N THR A 203 5.41 -5.48 -20.32
CA THR A 203 4.73 -4.84 -21.45
C THR A 203 3.60 -3.92 -20.98
N LEU A 204 2.77 -4.38 -20.05
CA LEU A 204 1.65 -3.59 -19.52
C LEU A 204 2.12 -2.36 -18.75
N ALA A 205 3.18 -2.52 -17.93
CA ALA A 205 3.76 -1.42 -17.16
C ALA A 205 4.65 -0.48 -17.99
N GLY A 206 4.87 -0.78 -19.27
CA GLY A 206 5.80 -0.01 -20.12
C GLY A 206 7.27 -0.18 -19.71
N VAL A 207 7.59 -1.19 -18.90
CA VAL A 207 8.94 -1.43 -18.40
C VAL A 207 9.76 -2.15 -19.47
N ARG A 208 10.77 -1.48 -20.01
CA ARG A 208 11.75 -2.11 -20.89
C ARG A 208 12.89 -2.71 -20.09
N ARG A 209 13.45 -3.82 -20.56
CA ARG A 209 14.58 -4.48 -19.93
C ARG A 209 15.75 -3.50 -19.78
N GLY A 210 16.30 -3.34 -18.57
CA GLY A 210 17.37 -2.38 -18.29
C GLY A 210 16.92 -0.93 -18.13
N GLN A 211 15.60 -0.68 -17.95
CA GLN A 211 15.02 0.65 -17.75
C GLN A 211 14.11 0.73 -16.53
N THR A 212 14.45 0.04 -15.45
CA THR A 212 13.72 0.09 -14.18
C THR A 212 14.21 1.22 -13.29
N MET A 213 13.45 1.57 -12.26
CA MET A 213 13.92 2.49 -11.20
C MET A 213 15.17 1.94 -10.49
N HIS A 214 15.31 0.62 -10.39
CA HIS A 214 16.51 -0.02 -9.83
C HIS A 214 17.72 0.13 -10.75
N ASP A 215 17.56 -0.06 -12.08
CA ASP A 215 18.64 0.18 -13.05
C ASP A 215 19.12 1.63 -13.01
N LEU A 216 18.20 2.58 -12.83
CA LEU A 216 18.54 3.99 -12.65
C LEU A 216 19.33 4.22 -11.35
N ALA A 217 18.90 3.61 -10.24
CA ALA A 217 19.60 3.72 -8.96
C ALA A 217 20.97 3.05 -9.01
N ASP A 218 21.09 1.87 -9.63
CA ASP A 218 22.35 1.18 -9.85
C ASP A 218 23.32 2.07 -10.66
N ALA A 219 22.84 2.62 -11.78
CA ALA A 219 23.67 3.51 -12.60
C ALA A 219 24.13 4.77 -11.83
N ALA A 220 23.26 5.36 -11.00
CA ALA A 220 23.59 6.54 -10.21
C ALA A 220 24.62 6.22 -9.10
N LEU A 221 24.44 5.14 -8.35
CA LEU A 221 25.31 4.75 -7.23
C LEU A 221 26.64 4.14 -7.72
N GLU A 222 26.66 3.54 -8.92
CA GLU A 222 27.88 3.09 -9.61
C GLU A 222 28.61 4.24 -10.35
N ARG A 223 28.12 5.48 -10.19
CA ARG A 223 28.69 6.69 -10.79
C ARG A 223 28.68 6.70 -12.33
N ARG A 224 27.78 5.98 -12.95
CA ARG A 224 27.53 5.97 -14.39
C ARG A 224 26.52 7.07 -14.77
N ALA A 225 26.93 8.35 -14.50
CA ALA A 225 26.04 9.52 -14.58
C ALA A 225 25.32 9.65 -15.92
N ALA A 226 26.01 9.40 -17.04
CA ALA A 226 25.44 9.48 -18.40
C ALA A 226 24.38 8.38 -18.64
N ASP A 227 24.59 7.19 -18.09
CA ASP A 227 23.60 6.09 -18.19
C ASP A 227 22.39 6.38 -17.30
N ALA A 228 22.64 6.83 -16.07
CA ALA A 228 21.57 7.25 -15.17
C ALA A 228 20.71 8.37 -15.77
N ALA A 229 21.33 9.39 -16.37
CA ALA A 229 20.59 10.49 -17.01
C ALA A 229 19.73 10.02 -18.20
N ARG A 230 20.21 9.06 -19.00
CA ARG A 230 19.44 8.47 -20.12
C ARG A 230 18.25 7.64 -19.65
N LEU A 231 18.29 7.11 -18.42
CA LEU A 231 17.22 6.31 -17.86
C LEU A 231 16.08 7.14 -17.26
N VAL A 232 16.27 8.44 -16.98
CA VAL A 232 15.28 9.26 -16.29
C VAL A 232 13.97 9.34 -17.07
N GLU A 233 13.97 9.74 -18.33
CA GLU A 233 12.75 9.85 -19.14
C GLU A 233 12.07 8.50 -19.35
N PRO A 234 12.73 7.42 -19.80
CA PRO A 234 12.10 6.12 -19.96
C PRO A 234 11.50 5.56 -18.67
N VAL A 235 12.07 5.89 -17.51
CA VAL A 235 11.57 5.46 -16.22
C VAL A 235 10.36 6.31 -15.80
N LEU A 236 10.34 7.61 -16.07
CA LEU A 236 9.18 8.48 -15.80
C LEU A 236 7.99 8.18 -16.70
N GLU A 237 8.19 7.64 -17.91
CA GLU A 237 7.11 7.25 -18.82
C GLU A 237 6.36 5.98 -18.34
N GLN A 238 6.90 5.23 -17.38
CA GLN A 238 6.28 4.01 -16.87
C GLN A 238 5.04 4.32 -16.02
N ALA A 239 4.05 3.45 -16.12
CA ALA A 239 2.80 3.61 -15.38
C ALA A 239 3.04 3.71 -13.86
N GLY A 240 2.51 4.77 -13.23
CA GLY A 240 2.59 4.99 -11.78
C GLY A 240 3.97 5.43 -11.27
N VAL A 241 4.93 5.75 -12.15
CA VAL A 241 6.22 6.33 -11.76
C VAL A 241 6.12 7.86 -11.79
N THR A 242 6.62 8.49 -10.74
CA THR A 242 6.73 9.95 -10.59
C THR A 242 8.14 10.32 -10.17
N GLY A 243 8.53 11.57 -10.35
CA GLY A 243 9.83 12.07 -9.87
C GLY A 243 10.02 11.86 -8.36
N VAL A 244 8.95 11.99 -7.57
CA VAL A 244 8.98 11.71 -6.12
C VAL A 244 9.29 10.23 -5.85
N ARG A 245 8.72 9.32 -6.63
CA ARG A 245 8.96 7.87 -6.46
C ARG A 245 10.39 7.49 -6.83
N ILE A 246 10.92 8.05 -7.93
CA ILE A 246 12.34 7.87 -8.31
C ILE A 246 13.25 8.41 -7.21
N LEU A 247 12.95 9.61 -6.70
CA LEU A 247 13.74 10.21 -5.63
C LEU A 247 13.71 9.39 -4.34
N THR A 248 12.57 8.80 -3.98
CA THR A 248 12.47 7.90 -2.83
C THR A 248 13.38 6.69 -3.00
N THR A 249 13.41 6.08 -4.19
CA THR A 249 14.29 4.95 -4.51
C THR A 249 15.77 5.34 -4.42
N LEU A 250 16.15 6.45 -5.05
CA LEU A 250 17.53 6.98 -5.00
C LEU A 250 17.94 7.36 -3.57
N GLY A 251 17.09 8.06 -2.83
CA GLY A 251 17.33 8.45 -1.44
C GLY A 251 17.53 7.25 -0.54
N THR A 252 16.71 6.21 -0.69
CA THR A 252 16.83 4.95 0.05
C THR A 252 18.14 4.23 -0.28
N ALA A 253 18.54 4.21 -1.57
CA ALA A 253 19.81 3.65 -2.00
C ALA A 253 21.01 4.40 -1.39
N VAL A 254 20.98 5.73 -1.38
CA VAL A 254 22.01 6.57 -0.74
C VAL A 254 22.09 6.34 0.77
N ILE A 255 20.94 6.27 1.46
CA ILE A 255 20.87 5.99 2.91
C ILE A 255 21.44 4.60 3.21
N GLY A 256 21.04 3.59 2.45
CA GLY A 256 21.54 2.23 2.62
C GLY A 256 23.05 2.11 2.37
N THR A 257 23.54 2.80 1.33
CA THR A 257 24.98 2.88 1.05
C THR A 257 25.74 3.61 2.17
N ALA A 258 25.16 4.66 2.75
CA ALA A 258 25.74 5.37 3.89
C ALA A 258 25.80 4.50 5.16
N LEU A 259 24.76 3.70 5.41
CA LEU A 259 24.77 2.70 6.47
C LEU A 259 25.88 1.67 6.27
N ALA A 260 25.99 1.13 5.05
CA ALA A 260 27.03 0.17 4.70
C ALA A 260 28.44 0.77 4.87
N ARG A 261 28.64 2.03 4.43
CA ARG A 261 29.90 2.75 4.60
C ARG A 261 30.25 2.95 6.10
N ALA A 262 29.28 3.35 6.91
CA ALA A 262 29.47 3.51 8.34
C ALA A 262 29.88 2.20 9.03
N GLU A 263 29.35 1.05 8.60
CA GLU A 263 29.80 -0.26 9.11
C GLU A 263 31.25 -0.58 8.70
N LEU A 264 31.65 -0.26 7.46
CA LEU A 264 33.05 -0.40 7.03
C LEU A 264 33.98 0.51 7.87
N ASP A 265 33.60 1.75 8.11
CA ASP A 265 34.38 2.72 8.90
C ASP A 265 34.49 2.30 10.39
N ARG A 266 33.53 1.51 10.89
CA ARG A 266 33.61 0.86 12.22
C ARG A 266 34.49 -0.39 12.27
N GLY A 267 35.02 -0.81 11.10
CA GLY A 267 35.90 -1.98 11.01
C GLY A 267 35.16 -3.29 10.68
N THR A 268 33.90 -3.26 10.27
CA THR A 268 33.22 -4.47 9.80
C THR A 268 33.93 -5.03 8.56
N PRO A 269 34.36 -6.30 8.57
CA PRO A 269 35.03 -6.91 7.42
C PRO A 269 34.10 -6.94 6.19
N ARG A 270 34.63 -6.64 5.00
CA ARG A 270 33.86 -6.63 3.74
C ARG A 270 33.03 -7.91 3.52
N GLY A 271 33.62 -9.08 3.77
CA GLY A 271 32.94 -10.37 3.62
C GLY A 271 31.76 -10.61 4.59
N ARG A 272 31.62 -9.80 5.65
CA ARG A 272 30.50 -9.86 6.61
C ARG A 272 29.49 -8.74 6.42
N LEU A 273 29.80 -7.73 5.61
CA LEU A 273 29.00 -6.51 5.49
C LEU A 273 27.57 -6.80 5.06
N THR A 274 27.37 -7.60 4.02
CA THR A 274 26.04 -8.00 3.55
C THR A 274 25.20 -8.67 4.64
N ALA A 275 25.80 -9.56 5.44
CA ALA A 275 25.10 -10.23 6.53
C ALA A 275 24.69 -9.26 7.64
N VAL A 276 25.57 -8.30 7.99
CA VAL A 276 25.27 -7.25 8.97
C VAL A 276 24.14 -6.35 8.50
N LEU A 277 24.17 -5.90 7.24
CA LEU A 277 23.13 -5.08 6.64
C LEU A 277 21.79 -5.83 6.59
N LEU A 278 21.79 -7.11 6.23
CA LEU A 278 20.59 -7.94 6.24
C LEU A 278 19.99 -8.06 7.65
N GLN A 279 20.83 -8.12 8.68
CA GLN A 279 20.36 -8.09 10.08
C GLN A 279 19.71 -6.76 10.43
N HIS A 280 20.28 -5.63 10.01
CA HIS A 280 19.68 -4.31 10.20
C HIS A 280 18.31 -4.20 9.49
N LEU A 281 18.20 -4.70 8.25
CA LEU A 281 16.95 -4.72 7.51
C LEU A 281 15.88 -5.58 8.19
N ARG A 282 16.26 -6.74 8.74
CA ARG A 282 15.35 -7.61 9.49
C ARG A 282 14.83 -6.97 10.78
N LEU A 283 15.64 -6.15 11.44
CA LEU A 283 15.24 -5.41 12.65
C LEU A 283 14.35 -4.21 12.31
N ALA A 284 14.73 -3.42 11.29
CA ALA A 284 14.02 -2.20 10.89
C ALA A 284 12.74 -2.49 10.10
N ARG A 285 12.66 -3.64 9.41
CA ARG A 285 11.54 -4.06 8.55
C ARG A 285 11.05 -2.96 7.61
N PRO A 286 11.97 -2.32 6.84
CA PRO A 286 11.58 -1.23 5.96
C PRO A 286 10.65 -1.73 4.86
N PHE A 287 9.70 -0.88 4.49
CA PHE A 287 8.74 -1.15 3.42
C PHE A 287 9.35 -0.81 2.04
N GLY A 288 9.01 -1.58 1.00
CA GLY A 288 9.27 -1.22 -0.41
C GLY A 288 10.70 -1.46 -0.92
N LEU A 289 11.52 -2.27 -0.24
CA LEU A 289 12.89 -2.57 -0.64
C LEU A 289 13.06 -3.84 -1.52
N GLY A 290 11.98 -4.53 -1.84
CA GLY A 290 12.07 -5.81 -2.56
C GLY A 290 12.79 -6.89 -1.74
N ASP A 291 13.66 -7.69 -2.38
CA ASP A 291 14.46 -8.70 -1.68
C ASP A 291 15.57 -8.03 -0.84
N TRP A 292 15.53 -8.27 0.46
CA TRP A 292 16.47 -7.66 1.40
C TRP A 292 17.89 -8.21 1.26
N GLY A 293 18.05 -9.44 0.79
CA GLY A 293 19.36 -10.04 0.55
C GLY A 293 20.08 -9.36 -0.61
N GLU A 294 19.38 -9.20 -1.73
CA GLU A 294 19.88 -8.47 -2.90
C GLU A 294 20.13 -6.99 -2.59
N THR A 295 19.22 -6.35 -1.85
CA THR A 295 19.36 -4.95 -1.43
C THR A 295 20.60 -4.75 -0.57
N ALA A 296 20.81 -5.60 0.44
CA ALA A 296 21.99 -5.57 1.30
C ALA A 296 23.29 -5.79 0.51
N ALA A 297 23.28 -6.71 -0.47
CA ALA A 297 24.44 -6.97 -1.32
C ALA A 297 24.79 -5.75 -2.20
N ARG A 298 23.78 -5.10 -2.81
CA ARG A 298 23.97 -3.86 -3.59
C ARG A 298 24.54 -2.72 -2.74
N TRP A 299 23.96 -2.47 -1.56
CA TRP A 299 24.48 -1.43 -0.65
C TRP A 299 25.92 -1.70 -0.21
N ALA A 300 26.26 -2.96 0.07
CA ALA A 300 27.63 -3.35 0.40
C ALA A 300 28.59 -3.08 -0.76
N LEU A 301 28.20 -3.41 -1.99
CA LEU A 301 29.00 -3.18 -3.20
C LEU A 301 29.24 -1.68 -3.43
N TRP A 302 28.17 -0.87 -3.41
CA TRP A 302 28.31 0.57 -3.64
C TRP A 302 29.13 1.28 -2.57
N ALA A 303 29.03 0.87 -1.30
CA ALA A 303 29.76 1.48 -0.19
C ALA A 303 31.29 1.47 -0.35
N GLU A 304 31.83 0.56 -1.18
CA GLU A 304 33.27 0.52 -1.47
C GLU A 304 33.73 1.71 -2.33
N GLY A 305 32.84 2.21 -3.19
CA GLY A 305 33.10 3.34 -4.11
C GLY A 305 32.79 4.72 -3.54
N TRP A 306 32.29 4.81 -2.30
CA TRP A 306 31.85 6.06 -1.70
C TRP A 306 32.54 6.34 -0.36
N THR A 307 32.83 7.61 -0.08
CA THR A 307 33.25 8.07 1.26
C THR A 307 32.05 8.57 2.07
N SER A 308 32.19 8.63 3.39
CA SER A 308 31.15 9.18 4.28
C SER A 308 30.84 10.64 3.98
N GLY A 309 31.83 11.45 3.57
CA GLY A 309 31.64 12.84 3.15
C GLY A 309 30.82 13.00 1.88
N GLU A 310 31.11 12.20 0.84
CA GLU A 310 30.35 12.17 -0.41
C GLU A 310 28.91 11.73 -0.19
N LEU A 311 28.68 10.72 0.64
CA LEU A 311 27.32 10.24 0.97
C LEU A 311 26.52 11.29 1.76
N ALA A 312 27.17 12.03 2.68
CA ALA A 312 26.53 13.15 3.34
C ALA A 312 26.16 14.28 2.36
N GLN A 313 26.95 14.52 1.32
CA GLN A 313 26.61 15.46 0.27
C GLN A 313 25.51 14.92 -0.64
N ALA A 314 25.53 13.64 -1.03
CA ALA A 314 24.48 12.98 -1.79
C ALA A 314 23.11 13.08 -1.09
N LEU A 315 23.06 12.91 0.24
CA LEU A 315 21.82 13.10 1.03
C LEU A 315 21.33 14.54 1.00
N ARG A 316 22.23 15.54 1.04
CA ARG A 316 21.83 16.95 0.89
C ARG A 316 21.22 17.22 -0.48
N LEU A 317 21.84 16.70 -1.56
CA LEU A 317 21.34 16.85 -2.93
C LEU A 317 19.96 16.18 -3.09
N ALA A 318 19.78 14.97 -2.55
CA ALA A 318 18.50 14.28 -2.58
C ALA A 318 17.40 15.05 -1.81
N ARG A 319 17.72 15.61 -0.65
CA ARG A 319 16.80 16.48 0.12
C ARG A 319 16.41 17.73 -0.66
N ASP A 320 17.36 18.37 -1.35
CA ASP A 320 17.10 19.60 -2.10
C ASP A 320 16.26 19.31 -3.35
N ALA A 321 16.46 18.16 -4.00
CA ALA A 321 15.61 17.65 -5.08
C ALA A 321 14.18 17.35 -4.57
N ASP A 322 14.03 16.76 -3.36
CA ASP A 322 12.72 16.50 -2.74
C ASP A 322 11.93 17.79 -2.52
N ARG A 323 12.61 18.84 -2.02
CA ARG A 323 12.00 20.15 -1.86
C ARG A 323 11.59 20.77 -3.20
N ALA A 324 12.41 20.62 -4.25
CA ALA A 324 12.09 21.11 -5.57
C ALA A 324 10.88 20.41 -6.18
N LEU A 325 10.80 19.09 -6.08
CA LEU A 325 9.65 18.29 -6.57
C LEU A 325 8.34 18.62 -5.84
N LYS A 326 8.41 18.97 -4.55
CA LYS A 326 7.25 19.36 -3.73
C LYS A 326 6.89 20.84 -3.86
N SER A 327 7.72 21.63 -4.54
CA SER A 327 7.48 23.04 -4.80
C SER A 327 6.46 23.21 -5.93
N THR A 328 5.46 24.07 -5.72
CA THR A 328 4.46 24.39 -6.75
C THR A 328 5.01 25.21 -7.93
N THR A 329 6.26 25.68 -7.84
CA THR A 329 6.90 26.59 -8.81
C THR A 329 7.61 25.84 -9.94
N VAL A 330 8.07 24.59 -9.72
CA VAL A 330 8.82 23.82 -10.72
C VAL A 330 8.00 22.58 -11.11
N ARG A 331 7.66 22.49 -12.41
CA ARG A 331 6.88 21.36 -12.97
C ARG A 331 7.71 20.36 -13.76
N ASP A 332 9.03 20.58 -13.85
CA ASP A 332 9.96 19.75 -14.61
C ASP A 332 10.56 18.64 -13.73
N GLU A 333 9.79 17.58 -13.52
CA GLU A 333 10.24 16.41 -12.75
C GLU A 333 11.47 15.75 -13.41
N ALA A 334 11.49 15.64 -14.74
CA ALA A 334 12.59 15.05 -15.49
C ALA A 334 13.88 15.84 -15.30
N GLY A 335 13.83 17.17 -15.41
CA GLY A 335 14.98 18.05 -15.20
C GLY A 335 15.54 17.95 -13.77
N ILE A 336 14.67 17.94 -12.74
CA ILE A 336 15.09 17.83 -11.34
C ILE A 336 15.80 16.50 -11.09
N VAL A 337 15.22 15.37 -11.54
CA VAL A 337 15.82 14.04 -11.36
C VAL A 337 17.10 13.91 -12.15
N THR A 338 17.14 14.39 -13.42
CA THR A 338 18.34 14.40 -14.24
C THR A 338 19.46 15.19 -13.60
N GLN A 339 19.17 16.38 -13.07
CA GLN A 339 20.16 17.17 -12.33
C GLN A 339 20.71 16.42 -11.13
N LEU A 340 19.85 15.76 -10.36
CA LEU A 340 20.28 14.97 -9.20
C LEU A 340 21.24 13.85 -9.60
N VAL A 341 20.90 13.01 -10.59
CA VAL A 341 21.74 11.86 -10.97
C VAL A 341 23.08 12.30 -11.57
N LEU A 342 23.09 13.42 -12.31
CA LEU A 342 24.33 14.01 -12.80
C LEU A 342 25.22 14.52 -11.67
N GLN A 343 24.64 15.21 -10.67
CA GLN A 343 25.35 15.68 -9.50
C GLN A 343 25.92 14.53 -8.67
N LEU A 344 25.17 13.45 -8.46
CA LEU A 344 25.65 12.24 -7.79
C LEU A 344 26.86 11.62 -8.50
N GLY A 345 26.82 11.58 -9.84
CA GLY A 345 27.90 11.01 -10.65
C GLY A 345 29.20 11.82 -10.65
N VAL A 346 29.13 13.15 -10.42
CA VAL A 346 30.30 14.03 -10.39
C VAL A 346 30.87 14.31 -9.00
N LEU A 347 30.20 13.81 -7.93
CA LEU A 347 30.76 13.89 -6.59
C LEU A 347 32.14 13.19 -6.55
N ARG A 348 33.21 13.99 -6.46
CA ARG A 348 34.59 13.49 -6.38
C ARG A 348 35.06 13.49 -4.94
N ARG A 349 35.98 12.56 -4.64
CA ARG A 349 36.85 12.67 -3.47
C ARG A 349 37.46 14.07 -3.47
N GLU A 350 37.10 14.92 -2.50
CA GLU A 350 37.98 15.99 -2.12
C GLU A 350 39.24 15.30 -1.62
N ALA A 351 40.34 15.49 -2.34
CA ALA A 351 41.63 15.00 -1.91
C ALA A 351 41.94 15.65 -0.56
N ALA A 352 42.06 14.81 0.48
CA ALA A 352 42.51 15.21 1.79
C ALA A 352 44.00 15.58 1.76
#